data_17f0f1aba53c287853fdde308beabb49
#
_entry.id   17f0f1aba53c287853fdde308beabb49
#
_cell.length_a   1.000
_cell.length_b   1.000
_cell.length_c   1.000
_cell.angle_alpha   90.00
_cell.angle_beta   90.00
_cell.angle_gamma   90.00
#
_symmetry.space_group_name_H-M   'P 1'
#
loop_
_entity.id
_entity.type
_entity.pdbx_description
1 polymer ?
#
loop_
_entity_poly.entity_id
_entity_poly.type
_entity_poly.pdbx_seq_one_letter_code
_entity_poly.pdbx_strand_id
1 'polypeptide(L)'
;YRICVVISQVLSAMGLVLLTVLPEMLPVPFLGILIAVVFYAIGSGLAEVLVSPIVEACPFENKDGRMSLLHSFYCWGAVGVILGSTLFFAAFGTENWKILTLIWALVPLVNVFQFLTCPIERLVEDGEGLPLRKLLRLPLLWMMLLLMICSGASEATMAQWASAFTESAIGVSKTIGDLAGPCMFAMFM
;
A
#
# COMPACT_ATOMS: atom_id res chain seq x y z
N TYR A 1 8.81 -10.16 13.87
CA TYR A 1 8.64 -9.00 12.96
C TYR A 1 9.26 -9.25 11.59
N ARG A 2 10.57 -9.62 11.46
CA ARG A 2 11.26 -9.81 10.17
C ARG A 2 10.51 -10.75 9.22
N ILE A 3 10.12 -11.93 9.70
CA ILE A 3 9.40 -12.91 8.88
C ILE A 3 8.06 -12.33 8.38
N CYS A 4 7.32 -11.63 9.24
CA CYS A 4 6.04 -11.02 8.85
C CYS A 4 6.21 -9.95 7.80
N VAL A 5 7.25 -9.08 7.91
CA VAL A 5 7.54 -8.06 6.90
C VAL A 5 7.96 -8.69 5.57
N VAL A 6 8.80 -9.73 5.60
CA VAL A 6 9.18 -10.45 4.38
C VAL A 6 7.97 -11.10 3.72
N ILE A 7 7.10 -11.76 4.50
CA ILE A 7 5.85 -12.34 3.98
C ILE A 7 4.97 -11.25 3.35
N SER A 8 4.84 -10.07 3.98
CA SER A 8 4.05 -8.97 3.43
C SER A 8 4.55 -8.51 2.07
N GLN A 9 5.88 -8.35 1.91
CA GLN A 9 6.48 -7.96 0.64
C GLN A 9 6.32 -9.04 -0.44
N VAL A 10 6.49 -10.31 -0.08
CA VAL A 10 6.27 -11.44 -1.01
C VAL A 10 4.81 -11.51 -1.46
N LEU A 11 3.84 -11.33 -0.55
CA LEU A 11 2.43 -11.30 -0.89
C LEU A 11 2.08 -10.12 -1.81
N SER A 12 2.65 -8.94 -1.55
CA SER A 12 2.46 -7.76 -2.39
C SER A 12 3.02 -7.97 -3.79
N ALA A 13 4.25 -8.48 -3.91
CA ALA A 13 4.86 -8.80 -5.19
C ALA A 13 4.05 -9.87 -5.95
N MET A 14 3.66 -10.94 -5.26
CA MET A 14 2.85 -12.01 -5.83
C MET A 14 1.50 -11.48 -6.32
N GLY A 15 0.82 -10.63 -5.56
CA GLY A 15 -0.44 -10.02 -5.97
C GLY A 15 -0.30 -9.21 -7.26
N LEU A 16 0.75 -8.40 -7.40
CA LEU A 16 1.02 -7.64 -8.62
C LEU A 16 1.33 -8.55 -9.82
N VAL A 17 2.10 -9.62 -9.63
CA VAL A 17 2.36 -10.60 -10.70
C VAL A 17 1.08 -11.35 -11.07
N LEU A 18 0.30 -11.81 -10.10
CA LEU A 18 -0.98 -12.49 -10.33
C LEU A 18 -1.97 -11.60 -11.08
N LEU A 19 -1.95 -10.28 -10.85
CA LEU A 19 -2.80 -9.33 -11.56
C LEU A 19 -2.55 -9.32 -13.07
N THR A 20 -1.33 -9.61 -13.51
CA THR A 20 -0.99 -9.68 -14.95
C THR A 20 -1.34 -11.01 -15.60
N VAL A 21 -1.42 -12.10 -14.83
CA VAL A 21 -1.53 -13.48 -15.34
C VAL A 21 -2.94 -14.07 -15.14
N LEU A 22 -3.51 -13.95 -13.94
CA LEU A 22 -4.79 -14.60 -13.60
C LEU A 22 -5.99 -14.17 -14.46
N PRO A 23 -6.14 -12.90 -14.84
CA PRO A 23 -7.29 -12.49 -15.68
C PRO A 23 -7.32 -13.15 -17.05
N GLU A 24 -6.16 -13.61 -17.54
CA GLU A 24 -6.08 -14.32 -18.82
C GLU A 24 -6.23 -15.84 -18.70
N MET A 25 -5.87 -16.39 -17.53
CA MET A 25 -5.96 -17.83 -17.28
C MET A 25 -7.36 -18.28 -16.87
N LEU A 26 -8.16 -17.42 -16.27
CA LEU A 26 -9.46 -17.76 -15.73
C LEU A 26 -10.58 -17.46 -16.75
N PRO A 27 -11.61 -18.31 -16.82
CA PRO A 27 -12.76 -18.09 -17.71
C PRO A 27 -13.53 -16.81 -17.38
N VAL A 28 -13.41 -16.31 -16.13
CA VAL A 28 -13.97 -15.03 -15.69
C VAL A 28 -12.82 -14.12 -15.27
N PRO A 29 -12.40 -13.18 -16.13
CA PRO A 29 -11.26 -12.28 -15.85
C PRO A 29 -11.42 -11.49 -14.54
N PHE A 30 -12.64 -11.10 -14.19
CA PHE A 30 -12.93 -10.38 -12.95
C PHE A 30 -12.52 -11.16 -11.68
N LEU A 31 -12.73 -12.48 -11.65
CA LEU A 31 -12.28 -13.32 -10.52
C LEU A 31 -10.76 -13.34 -10.42
N GLY A 32 -10.06 -13.33 -11.54
CA GLY A 32 -8.59 -13.24 -11.58
C GLY A 32 -8.09 -11.93 -10.95
N ILE A 33 -8.70 -10.81 -11.33
CA ILE A 33 -8.39 -9.50 -10.74
C ILE A 33 -8.68 -9.50 -9.25
N LEU A 34 -9.86 -9.99 -8.83
CA LEU A 34 -10.26 -10.02 -7.43
C LEU A 34 -9.27 -10.81 -6.56
N ILE A 35 -8.89 -12.01 -7.01
CA ILE A 35 -7.91 -12.83 -6.29
C ILE A 35 -6.57 -12.10 -6.18
N ALA A 36 -6.06 -11.55 -7.27
CA ALA A 36 -4.79 -10.83 -7.29
C ALA A 36 -4.81 -9.62 -6.34
N VAL A 37 -5.90 -8.84 -6.35
CA VAL A 37 -6.09 -7.68 -5.46
C VAL A 37 -6.16 -8.10 -4.00
N VAL A 38 -6.80 -9.24 -3.66
CA VAL A 38 -6.83 -9.74 -2.29
C VAL A 38 -5.42 -10.07 -1.79
N PHE A 39 -4.60 -10.76 -2.59
CA PHE A 39 -3.20 -11.03 -2.22
C PHE A 39 -2.39 -9.74 -2.03
N TYR A 40 -2.52 -8.81 -2.95
CA TYR A 40 -1.87 -7.51 -2.86
C TYR A 40 -2.32 -6.72 -1.62
N ALA A 41 -3.63 -6.64 -1.36
CA ALA A 41 -4.19 -5.91 -0.24
C ALA A 41 -3.77 -6.48 1.12
N ILE A 42 -3.74 -7.83 1.26
CA ILE A 42 -3.24 -8.48 2.48
C ILE A 42 -1.75 -8.15 2.67
N GLY A 43 -0.96 -8.23 1.61
CA GLY A 43 0.47 -7.91 1.66
C GLY A 43 0.72 -6.45 2.06
N SER A 44 0.10 -5.50 1.38
CA SER A 44 0.28 -4.07 1.64
C SER A 44 -0.24 -3.66 3.02
N GLY A 45 -1.42 -4.13 3.43
CA GLY A 45 -1.96 -3.84 4.76
C GLY A 45 -1.09 -4.43 5.88
N LEU A 46 -0.54 -5.63 5.70
CA LEU A 46 0.39 -6.21 6.67
C LEU A 46 1.69 -5.39 6.77
N ALA A 47 2.21 -4.88 5.64
CA ALA A 47 3.38 -4.00 5.64
C ALA A 47 3.09 -2.70 6.40
N GLU A 48 1.97 -2.06 6.12
CA GLU A 48 1.55 -0.81 6.75
C GLU A 48 1.47 -0.93 8.28
N VAL A 49 0.82 -1.98 8.78
CA VAL A 49 0.70 -2.25 10.22
C VAL A 49 2.05 -2.52 10.89
N LEU A 50 3.01 -3.12 10.18
CA LEU A 50 4.30 -3.52 10.76
C LEU A 50 5.35 -2.39 10.74
N VAL A 51 5.29 -1.48 9.77
CA VAL A 51 6.33 -0.45 9.59
C VAL A 51 6.35 0.54 10.75
N SER A 52 5.18 1.01 11.22
CA SER A 52 5.10 1.96 12.33
C SER A 52 5.68 1.42 13.65
N PRO A 53 5.34 0.20 14.12
CA PRO A 53 5.99 -0.40 15.28
C PRO A 53 7.50 -0.62 15.13
N ILE A 54 7.97 -0.92 13.93
CA ILE A 54 9.41 -1.08 13.66
C ILE A 54 10.14 0.24 13.84
N VAL A 55 9.60 1.34 13.31
CA VAL A 55 10.16 2.69 13.47
C VAL A 55 10.12 3.11 14.94
N GLU A 56 9.03 2.82 15.65
CA GLU A 56 8.86 3.10 17.09
C GLU A 56 9.88 2.35 17.96
N ALA A 57 10.23 1.10 17.57
CA ALA A 57 11.22 0.30 18.28
C ALA A 57 12.66 0.78 18.09
N CYS A 58 12.93 1.57 17.04
CA CYS A 58 14.27 2.07 16.80
C CYS A 58 14.69 3.09 17.88
N PRO A 59 15.99 3.09 18.28
CA PRO A 59 16.51 3.95 19.35
C PRO A 59 16.76 5.39 18.86
N PHE A 60 15.72 6.06 18.36
CA PHE A 60 15.80 7.47 17.97
C PHE A 60 15.48 8.40 19.15
N GLU A 61 16.23 9.50 19.26
CA GLU A 61 15.95 10.54 20.28
C GLU A 61 14.61 11.25 20.04
N ASN A 62 14.27 11.50 18.77
CA ASN A 62 13.00 12.14 18.38
C ASN A 62 12.10 11.14 17.61
N LYS A 63 11.33 10.35 18.34
CA LYS A 63 10.43 9.36 17.76
C LYS A 63 9.27 9.99 17.01
N ASP A 64 8.68 11.07 17.53
CA ASP A 64 7.56 11.76 16.87
C ASP A 64 7.97 12.33 15.51
N GLY A 65 9.15 12.95 15.44
CA GLY A 65 9.70 13.46 14.19
C GLY A 65 9.99 12.36 13.17
N ARG A 66 10.45 11.19 13.62
CA ARG A 66 10.68 10.02 12.75
C ARG A 66 9.38 9.40 12.25
N MET A 67 8.37 9.34 13.09
CA MET A 67 7.04 8.88 12.70
C MET A 67 6.40 9.82 11.67
N SER A 68 6.49 11.14 11.90
CA SER A 68 6.04 12.14 10.92
C SER A 68 6.77 12.02 9.59
N LEU A 69 8.08 11.77 9.62
CA LEU A 69 8.88 11.55 8.42
C LEU A 69 8.44 10.28 7.68
N LEU A 70 8.14 9.19 8.39
CA LEU A 70 7.62 7.97 7.79
C LEU A 70 6.32 8.22 7.00
N HIS A 71 5.38 8.93 7.59
CA HIS A 71 4.13 9.29 6.91
C HIS A 71 4.36 10.21 5.71
N SER A 72 5.32 11.15 5.83
CA SER A 72 5.71 12.00 4.69
C SER A 72 6.27 11.18 3.52
N PHE A 73 7.09 10.16 3.78
CA PHE A 73 7.57 9.26 2.73
C PHE A 73 6.45 8.44 2.06
N TYR A 74 5.41 8.08 2.80
CA TYR A 74 4.22 7.46 2.22
C TYR A 74 3.58 8.36 1.17
N CYS A 75 3.33 9.62 1.50
CA CYS A 75 2.76 10.61 0.57
C CYS A 75 3.66 10.84 -0.65
N TRP A 76 4.96 11.02 -0.45
CA TRP A 76 5.92 11.16 -1.55
C TRP A 76 6.00 9.92 -2.44
N GLY A 77 5.91 8.74 -1.83
CA GLY A 77 5.82 7.47 -2.56
C GLY A 77 4.57 7.41 -3.46
N ALA A 78 3.41 7.80 -2.93
CA ALA A 78 2.17 7.87 -3.69
C ALA A 78 2.28 8.83 -4.88
N VAL A 79 2.80 10.04 -4.67
CA VAL A 79 3.07 11.01 -5.74
C VAL A 79 4.02 10.42 -6.79
N GLY A 80 5.11 9.79 -6.36
CA GLY A 80 6.09 9.16 -7.25
C GLY A 80 5.48 8.06 -8.14
N VAL A 81 4.63 7.21 -7.56
CA VAL A 81 3.92 6.14 -8.30
C VAL A 81 2.93 6.75 -9.30
N ILE A 82 2.16 7.76 -8.91
CA ILE A 82 1.20 8.43 -9.80
C ILE A 82 1.93 9.08 -10.97
N LEU A 83 2.95 9.89 -10.70
CA LEU A 83 3.74 10.56 -11.75
C LEU A 83 4.42 9.55 -12.67
N GLY A 84 5.09 8.54 -12.12
CA GLY A 84 5.76 7.50 -12.89
C GLY A 84 4.79 6.73 -13.77
N SER A 85 3.61 6.37 -13.26
CA SER A 85 2.58 5.67 -14.02
C SER A 85 1.96 6.55 -15.11
N THR A 86 1.67 7.80 -14.81
CA THR A 86 1.13 8.76 -15.78
C THR A 86 2.12 9.01 -16.93
N LEU A 87 3.40 9.20 -16.62
CA LEU A 87 4.45 9.37 -17.62
C LEU A 87 4.63 8.11 -18.47
N PHE A 88 4.61 6.93 -17.85
CA PHE A 88 4.68 5.67 -18.58
C PHE A 88 3.53 5.52 -19.56
N PHE A 89 2.29 5.76 -19.12
CA PHE A 89 1.13 5.65 -20.00
C PHE A 89 1.10 6.74 -21.08
N ALA A 90 1.59 7.94 -20.80
CA ALA A 90 1.73 8.98 -21.81
C ALA A 90 2.76 8.61 -22.90
N ALA A 91 3.84 7.90 -22.53
CA ALA A 91 4.91 7.51 -23.47
C ALA A 91 4.60 6.20 -24.22
N PHE A 92 4.04 5.20 -23.55
CA PHE A 92 3.90 3.82 -24.07
C PHE A 92 2.44 3.38 -24.28
N GLY A 93 1.48 4.22 -23.93
CA GLY A 93 0.06 3.90 -24.03
C GLY A 93 -0.46 3.02 -22.88
N THR A 94 -1.79 3.07 -22.66
CA THR A 94 -2.45 2.32 -21.59
C THR A 94 -2.50 0.82 -21.81
N GLU A 95 -2.29 0.34 -23.04
CA GLU A 95 -2.28 -1.08 -23.38
C GLU A 95 -1.13 -1.83 -22.70
N ASN A 96 -0.04 -1.12 -22.36
CA ASN A 96 1.15 -1.68 -21.73
C ASN A 96 1.07 -1.73 -20.17
N TRP A 97 -0.13 -1.66 -19.59
CA TRP A 97 -0.33 -1.66 -18.14
C TRP A 97 0.30 -2.86 -17.42
N LYS A 98 0.37 -4.04 -18.07
CA LYS A 98 1.02 -5.23 -17.51
C LYS A 98 2.50 -5.03 -17.25
N ILE A 99 3.19 -4.39 -18.21
CA ILE A 99 4.62 -4.09 -18.07
C ILE A 99 4.84 -3.15 -16.90
N LEU A 100 4.01 -2.12 -16.79
CA LEU A 100 4.06 -1.19 -15.65
C LEU A 100 3.84 -1.90 -14.31
N THR A 101 2.84 -2.78 -14.24
CA THR A 101 2.55 -3.56 -13.03
C THR A 101 3.73 -4.44 -12.62
N LEU A 102 4.41 -5.08 -13.59
CA LEU A 102 5.63 -5.87 -13.33
C LEU A 102 6.81 -5.00 -12.87
N ILE A 103 6.95 -3.79 -13.42
CA ILE A 103 7.96 -2.82 -12.96
C ILE A 103 7.70 -2.47 -11.48
N TRP A 104 6.45 -2.17 -11.12
CA TRP A 104 6.10 -1.90 -9.72
C TRP A 104 6.25 -3.11 -8.80
N ALA A 105 6.12 -4.34 -9.33
CA ALA A 105 6.37 -5.56 -8.55
C ALA A 105 7.85 -5.73 -8.15
N LEU A 106 8.79 -5.08 -8.84
CA LEU A 106 10.20 -5.09 -8.46
C LEU A 106 10.44 -4.39 -7.11
N VAL A 107 9.64 -3.38 -6.77
CA VAL A 107 9.81 -2.62 -5.52
C VAL A 107 9.66 -3.53 -4.29
N PRO A 108 8.55 -4.27 -4.08
CA PRO A 108 8.45 -5.19 -2.96
C PRO A 108 9.45 -6.33 -3.04
N LEU A 109 9.87 -6.79 -4.22
CA LEU A 109 10.93 -7.80 -4.35
C LEU A 109 12.28 -7.29 -3.85
N VAL A 110 12.67 -6.05 -4.19
CA VAL A 110 13.88 -5.42 -3.64
C VAL A 110 13.77 -5.26 -2.13
N ASN A 111 12.60 -4.87 -1.63
CA ASN A 111 12.35 -4.75 -0.19
C ASN A 111 12.51 -6.09 0.55
N VAL A 112 12.16 -7.23 -0.06
CA VAL A 112 12.43 -8.56 0.53
C VAL A 112 13.91 -8.70 0.88
N PHE A 113 14.81 -8.40 -0.06
CA PHE A 113 16.26 -8.49 0.19
C PHE A 113 16.72 -7.52 1.26
N GLN A 114 16.19 -6.28 1.26
CA GLN A 114 16.54 -5.29 2.27
C GLN A 114 16.11 -5.73 3.66
N PHE A 115 14.88 -6.23 3.85
CA PHE A 115 14.38 -6.68 5.14
C PHE A 115 14.99 -8.00 5.63
N LEU A 116 15.54 -8.81 4.74
CA LEU A 116 16.33 -9.99 5.14
C LEU A 116 17.65 -9.61 5.79
N THR A 117 18.26 -8.50 5.37
CA THR A 117 19.57 -8.04 5.81
C THR A 117 19.52 -6.96 6.89
N CYS A 118 18.45 -6.14 6.92
CA CYS A 118 18.29 -5.06 7.86
C CYS A 118 18.09 -5.58 9.31
N PRO A 119 18.80 -5.04 10.31
CA PRO A 119 18.48 -5.30 11.72
C PRO A 119 17.10 -4.70 12.05
N ILE A 120 16.23 -5.52 12.62
CA ILE A 120 14.88 -5.09 13.06
C ILE A 120 14.79 -5.30 14.56
N GLU A 121 14.67 -4.21 15.28
CA GLU A 121 14.45 -4.21 16.72
C GLU A 121 13.02 -4.65 17.07
N ARG A 122 12.83 -5.17 18.29
CA ARG A 122 11.53 -5.59 18.79
C ARG A 122 10.97 -4.53 19.72
N LEU A 123 9.73 -4.13 19.50
CA LEU A 123 9.03 -3.20 20.37
C LEU A 123 8.58 -3.85 21.70
N VAL A 124 8.22 -5.14 21.63
CA VAL A 124 7.70 -5.92 22.76
C VAL A 124 8.58 -7.13 23.00
N GLU A 125 8.98 -7.37 24.25
CA GLU A 125 9.73 -8.54 24.65
C GLU A 125 8.86 -9.81 24.61
N ASP A 126 9.53 -10.97 24.48
CA ASP A 126 8.83 -12.25 24.40
C ASP A 126 8.11 -12.52 25.74
N GLY A 127 6.79 -12.64 25.71
CA GLY A 127 5.93 -12.91 26.88
C GLY A 127 5.14 -11.72 27.43
N GLU A 128 5.45 -10.49 27.03
CA GLU A 128 4.74 -9.29 27.47
C GLU A 128 3.49 -8.96 26.64
N GLY A 129 3.31 -9.64 25.49
CA GLY A 129 2.15 -9.42 24.62
C GLY A 129 0.83 -9.93 25.18
N LEU A 130 -0.24 -9.17 24.97
CA LEU A 130 -1.60 -9.65 25.29
C LEU A 130 -1.98 -10.80 24.35
N PRO A 131 -2.49 -11.95 24.88
CA PRO A 131 -2.97 -13.02 24.03
C PRO A 131 -4.16 -12.56 23.19
N LEU A 132 -4.18 -12.97 21.92
CA LEU A 132 -5.18 -12.56 20.92
C LEU A 132 -6.63 -12.70 21.44
N ARG A 133 -6.92 -13.78 22.19
CA ARG A 133 -8.25 -14.02 22.77
C ARG A 133 -8.68 -12.92 23.78
N LYS A 134 -7.73 -12.38 24.54
CA LYS A 134 -8.01 -11.25 25.45
C LYS A 134 -8.21 -9.97 24.68
N LEU A 135 -7.37 -9.74 23.67
CA LEU A 135 -7.43 -8.57 22.79
C LEU A 135 -8.79 -8.48 22.07
N LEU A 136 -9.27 -9.57 21.50
CA LEU A 136 -10.57 -9.64 20.80
C LEU A 136 -11.78 -9.41 21.72
N ARG A 137 -11.62 -9.51 23.05
CA ARG A 137 -12.69 -9.21 24.01
C ARG A 137 -12.78 -7.74 24.40
N LEU A 138 -11.80 -6.93 24.02
CA LEU A 138 -11.80 -5.51 24.34
C LEU A 138 -12.73 -4.75 23.38
N PRO A 139 -13.79 -4.08 23.88
CA PRO A 139 -14.67 -3.29 23.03
C PRO A 139 -13.93 -2.12 22.36
N LEU A 140 -12.90 -1.60 23.04
CA LEU A 140 -12.03 -0.55 22.50
C LEU A 140 -11.35 -1.01 21.19
N LEU A 141 -10.91 -2.28 21.09
CA LEU A 141 -10.33 -2.81 19.85
C LEU A 141 -11.30 -2.71 18.68
N TRP A 142 -12.56 -3.13 18.89
CA TRP A 142 -13.57 -3.10 17.83
C TRP A 142 -13.92 -1.68 17.39
N MET A 143 -13.98 -0.74 18.35
CA MET A 143 -14.19 0.67 18.03
C MET A 143 -13.02 1.22 17.21
N MET A 144 -11.77 0.93 17.58
CA MET A 144 -10.59 1.36 16.84
C MET A 144 -10.53 0.72 15.43
N LEU A 145 -10.89 -0.56 15.32
CA LEU A 145 -10.98 -1.22 14.01
C LEU A 145 -12.04 -0.57 13.12
N LEU A 146 -13.21 -0.24 13.66
CA LEU A 146 -14.26 0.44 12.92
C LEU A 146 -13.79 1.82 12.43
N LEU A 147 -13.14 2.60 13.28
CA LEU A 147 -12.58 3.90 12.89
C LEU A 147 -11.52 3.75 11.79
N MET A 148 -10.64 2.76 11.89
CA MET A 148 -9.63 2.46 10.87
C MET A 148 -10.26 2.05 9.54
N ILE A 149 -11.31 1.21 9.55
CA ILE A 149 -12.04 0.84 8.35
C ILE A 149 -12.68 2.07 7.70
N CYS A 150 -13.34 2.93 8.46
CA CYS A 150 -13.97 4.15 7.92
C CYS A 150 -12.93 5.11 7.31
N SER A 151 -11.81 5.32 8.01
CA SER A 151 -10.72 6.17 7.53
C SER A 151 -10.09 5.61 6.25
N GLY A 152 -9.67 4.35 6.28
CA GLY A 152 -9.05 3.70 5.11
C GLY A 152 -9.98 3.57 3.92
N ALA A 153 -11.28 3.32 4.14
CA ALA A 153 -12.25 3.29 3.04
C ALA A 153 -12.42 4.68 2.39
N SER A 154 -12.44 5.75 3.19
CA SER A 154 -12.53 7.12 2.68
C SER A 154 -11.29 7.50 1.86
N GLU A 155 -10.10 7.21 2.39
CA GLU A 155 -8.83 7.44 1.72
C GLU A 155 -8.72 6.66 0.41
N ALA A 156 -8.98 5.35 0.45
CA ALA A 156 -8.92 4.49 -0.72
C ALA A 156 -9.92 4.92 -1.81
N THR A 157 -11.12 5.33 -1.41
CA THR A 157 -12.14 5.83 -2.34
C THR A 157 -11.67 7.11 -3.04
N MET A 158 -11.14 8.07 -2.27
CA MET A 158 -10.61 9.31 -2.84
C MET A 158 -9.43 9.04 -3.76
N ALA A 159 -8.46 8.24 -3.33
CA ALA A 159 -7.29 7.92 -4.15
C ALA A 159 -7.67 7.23 -5.47
N GLN A 160 -8.64 6.32 -5.43
CA GLN A 160 -9.04 5.51 -6.60
C GLN A 160 -9.92 6.27 -7.58
N TRP A 161 -10.83 7.12 -7.09
CA TRP A 161 -11.81 7.78 -7.92
C TRP A 161 -11.50 9.24 -8.25
N ALA A 162 -10.47 9.84 -7.63
CA ALA A 162 -10.13 11.25 -7.81
C ALA A 162 -9.85 11.63 -9.27
N SER A 163 -9.12 10.78 -10.02
CA SER A 163 -8.84 11.01 -11.44
C SER A 163 -10.13 10.99 -12.27
N ALA A 164 -10.92 9.92 -12.17
CA ALA A 164 -12.17 9.78 -12.91
C ALA A 164 -13.19 10.88 -12.56
N PHE A 165 -13.26 11.29 -11.29
CA PHE A 165 -14.10 12.40 -10.87
C PHE A 165 -13.63 13.71 -11.49
N THR A 166 -12.33 13.99 -11.48
CA THR A 166 -11.78 15.22 -12.08
C THR A 166 -12.02 15.26 -13.58
N GLU A 167 -11.83 14.14 -14.29
CA GLU A 167 -12.15 14.04 -15.71
C GLU A 167 -13.63 14.32 -15.99
N SER A 168 -14.53 13.69 -15.24
CA SER A 168 -15.97 13.79 -15.48
C SER A 168 -16.58 15.13 -15.04
N ALA A 169 -16.10 15.71 -13.92
CA ALA A 169 -16.65 16.94 -13.35
C ALA A 169 -16.11 18.21 -14.02
N ILE A 170 -14.84 18.19 -14.44
CA ILE A 170 -14.15 19.36 -15.01
C ILE A 170 -14.01 19.25 -16.53
N GLY A 171 -14.12 18.05 -17.09
CA GLY A 171 -14.02 17.82 -18.55
C GLY A 171 -12.58 17.89 -19.07
N VAL A 172 -11.58 17.59 -18.23
CA VAL A 172 -10.16 17.59 -18.59
C VAL A 172 -9.72 16.25 -19.15
N SER A 173 -8.56 16.22 -19.81
CA SER A 173 -7.96 14.98 -20.29
C SER A 173 -7.53 14.08 -19.15
N LYS A 174 -7.44 12.76 -19.40
CA LYS A 174 -7.00 11.77 -18.40
C LYS A 174 -5.67 12.14 -17.73
N THR A 175 -4.69 12.60 -18.50
CA THR A 175 -3.38 13.00 -17.94
C THR A 175 -3.50 14.14 -16.94
N ILE A 176 -4.35 15.13 -17.24
CA ILE A 176 -4.62 16.25 -16.32
C ILE A 176 -5.45 15.76 -15.13
N GLY A 177 -6.41 14.85 -15.34
CA GLY A 177 -7.19 14.21 -14.29
C GLY A 177 -6.32 13.46 -13.29
N ASP A 178 -5.36 12.68 -13.76
CA ASP A 178 -4.40 11.95 -12.92
C ASP A 178 -3.51 12.89 -12.10
N LEU A 179 -3.07 14.00 -12.68
CA LEU A 179 -2.24 14.99 -11.99
C LEU A 179 -3.05 15.87 -11.02
N ALA A 180 -4.21 16.37 -11.45
CA ALA A 180 -5.02 17.28 -10.65
C ALA A 180 -5.86 16.56 -9.58
N GLY A 181 -6.23 15.31 -9.77
CA GLY A 181 -6.98 14.51 -8.82
C GLY A 181 -6.08 13.83 -7.79
N PRO A 182 -5.62 12.59 -8.06
CA PRO A 182 -4.93 11.78 -7.07
C PRO A 182 -3.56 12.32 -6.66
N CYS A 183 -2.83 12.99 -7.56
CA CYS A 183 -1.53 13.56 -7.22
C CYS A 183 -1.66 14.71 -6.24
N MET A 184 -2.59 15.65 -6.48
CA MET A 184 -2.85 16.74 -5.52
C MET A 184 -3.41 16.18 -4.20
N PHE A 185 -4.30 15.19 -4.24
CA PHE A 185 -4.80 14.54 -3.04
C PHE A 185 -3.65 13.96 -2.20
N ALA A 186 -2.73 13.22 -2.82
CA ALA A 186 -1.57 12.66 -2.15
C ALA A 186 -0.59 13.74 -1.60
N MET A 187 -0.53 14.91 -2.23
CA MET A 187 0.30 16.02 -1.76
C MET A 187 -0.28 16.74 -0.54
N PHE A 188 -1.60 16.70 -0.36
CA PHE A 188 -2.30 17.34 0.77
C PHE A 188 -2.54 16.39 1.96
N MET A 189 -2.24 15.10 1.84
CA MET A 189 -2.21 14.12 2.95
C MET A 189 -0.99 14.32 3.84
#